data_6f71b0ed87d8235d7580529b550e5b4b
#
_entry.id   6f71b0ed87d8235d7580529b550e5b4b
#
_cell.length_a   1.000
_cell.length_b   1.000
_cell.length_c   1.000
_cell.angle_alpha   90.00
_cell.angle_beta   90.00
_cell.angle_gamma   90.00
#
_symmetry.space_group_name_H-M   'P 1'
#
loop_
_entity.id
_entity.type
_entity.pdbx_description
1 polymer ?
#
loop_
_entity_poly.entity_id
_entity_poly.type
_entity_poly.pdbx_seq_one_letter_code
_entity_poly.pdbx_strand_id
1 'polypeptide(L)'
;MKSKLFFLLFLLSSTSFAQSIDQLKIATKKIYDANYTMDFETVAQLTYPQIVTAIGKDKLLEKLDTDYQNEAFRMRLELVTPVFIYAPIKKIANRSFVVVSYKNPVRYFFENKLNPTIAAEKVTELRKKNQTQDVTFEPKRNSFNVRRISKLIAISDETTSGYWKFYNLDDEVQRQFFDTTFDITVKKELGL
;
A
#
# COMPACT_ATOMS: atom_id res chain seq x y z
N MET A 1 -0.85 51.55 15.17
CA MET A 1 -0.31 50.79 14.00
C MET A 1 0.29 49.42 14.38
N LYS A 2 0.77 49.18 15.59
CA LYS A 2 1.39 47.90 16.00
C LYS A 2 0.41 46.71 16.10
N SER A 3 -0.87 46.93 16.40
CA SER A 3 -1.87 45.85 16.53
C SER A 3 -2.32 45.25 15.17
N LYS A 4 -2.31 46.05 14.09
CA LYS A 4 -2.68 45.57 12.74
C LYS A 4 -1.62 44.67 12.13
N LEU A 5 -0.35 44.84 12.50
CA LEU A 5 0.76 43.99 12.03
C LEU A 5 0.72 42.63 12.72
N PHE A 6 0.29 42.57 13.97
CA PHE A 6 0.16 41.29 14.71
C PHE A 6 -0.99 40.43 14.17
N PHE A 7 -2.08 41.03 13.70
CA PHE A 7 -3.20 40.31 13.09
C PHE A 7 -2.85 39.78 11.70
N LEU A 8 -1.99 40.48 10.95
CA LEU A 8 -1.51 40.03 9.65
C LEU A 8 -0.55 38.81 9.77
N LEU A 9 0.29 38.79 10.81
CA LEU A 9 1.19 37.68 11.13
C LEU A 9 0.42 36.42 11.58
N PHE A 10 -0.71 36.60 12.27
CA PHE A 10 -1.56 35.48 12.70
C PHE A 10 -2.35 34.87 11.55
N LEU A 11 -2.69 35.61 10.50
CA LEU A 11 -3.33 35.14 9.29
C LEU A 11 -2.38 34.34 8.38
N LEU A 12 -1.07 34.60 8.46
CA LEU A 12 -0.06 33.88 7.68
C LEU A 12 0.33 32.52 8.30
N SER A 13 0.05 32.30 9.60
CA SER A 13 0.36 31.03 10.27
C SER A 13 -0.72 29.95 10.08
N SER A 14 -1.84 30.26 9.45
CA SER A 14 -2.94 29.32 9.20
C SER A 14 -2.95 28.73 7.79
N THR A 15 -1.83 28.74 7.07
CA THR A 15 -1.67 27.82 5.94
C THR A 15 -1.48 26.39 6.49
N SER A 16 -2.52 25.89 7.15
CA SER A 16 -2.66 24.44 7.29
C SER A 16 -2.54 23.91 5.88
N PHE A 17 -1.53 23.10 5.63
CA PHE A 17 -1.41 22.30 4.42
C PHE A 17 -2.69 21.46 4.29
N ALA A 18 -3.73 22.04 3.71
CA ALA A 18 -4.89 21.31 3.27
C ALA A 18 -4.41 20.42 2.14
N GLN A 19 -3.97 19.23 2.50
CA GLN A 19 -3.52 18.28 1.49
C GLN A 19 -4.67 17.97 0.59
N SER A 20 -4.51 18.34 -0.66
CA SER A 20 -5.56 18.16 -1.64
C SER A 20 -5.71 16.68 -1.94
N ILE A 21 -6.94 16.26 -2.16
CA ILE A 21 -7.26 14.93 -2.68
C ILE A 21 -6.50 14.66 -4.00
N ASP A 22 -6.15 15.70 -4.75
CA ASP A 22 -5.42 15.56 -6.00
C ASP A 22 -3.96 15.16 -5.78
N GLN A 23 -3.30 15.67 -4.74
CA GLN A 23 -1.97 15.19 -4.35
C GLN A 23 -2.01 13.71 -3.92
N LEU A 24 -3.07 13.30 -3.20
CA LEU A 24 -3.28 11.90 -2.86
C LEU A 24 -3.44 11.04 -4.11
N LYS A 25 -4.25 11.46 -5.08
CA LYS A 25 -4.45 10.72 -6.34
C LYS A 25 -3.14 10.55 -7.11
N ILE A 26 -2.33 11.61 -7.19
CA ILE A 26 -1.00 11.57 -7.83
C ILE A 26 -0.09 10.58 -7.10
N ALA A 27 0.00 10.66 -5.77
CA ALA A 27 0.82 9.76 -4.96
C ALA A 27 0.36 8.30 -5.06
N THR A 28 -0.97 8.07 -5.05
CA THR A 28 -1.56 6.72 -5.20
C THR A 28 -1.23 6.12 -6.56
N LYS A 29 -1.37 6.91 -7.62
CA LYS A 29 -0.99 6.44 -8.97
C LYS A 29 0.50 6.13 -9.03
N LYS A 30 1.35 6.99 -8.46
CA LYS A 30 2.79 6.80 -8.45
C LYS A 30 3.22 5.51 -7.75
N ILE A 31 2.66 5.21 -6.56
CA ILE A 31 2.99 3.96 -5.85
C ILE A 31 2.46 2.72 -6.59
N TYR A 32 1.29 2.81 -7.24
CA TYR A 32 0.77 1.73 -8.07
C TYR A 32 1.68 1.47 -9.29
N ASP A 33 2.04 2.52 -10.04
CA ASP A 33 2.91 2.43 -11.21
C ASP A 33 4.29 1.86 -10.83
N ALA A 34 4.85 2.31 -9.70
CA ALA A 34 6.11 1.81 -9.17
C ALA A 34 6.06 0.31 -8.83
N ASN A 35 4.96 -0.16 -8.20
CA ASN A 35 4.76 -1.60 -7.97
C ASN A 35 4.60 -2.37 -9.30
N TYR A 36 3.88 -1.82 -10.27
CA TYR A 36 3.69 -2.45 -11.58
C TYR A 36 5.01 -2.61 -12.34
N THR A 37 5.87 -1.59 -12.31
CA THR A 37 7.18 -1.59 -12.99
C THR A 37 8.31 -2.18 -12.13
N MET A 38 8.03 -2.61 -10.90
CA MET A 38 9.01 -3.08 -9.91
C MET A 38 10.09 -2.03 -9.59
N ASP A 39 9.73 -0.74 -9.61
CA ASP A 39 10.57 0.35 -9.11
C ASP A 39 10.47 0.41 -7.57
N PHE A 40 11.18 -0.52 -6.92
CA PHE A 40 11.13 -0.69 -5.47
C PHE A 40 11.74 0.48 -4.72
N GLU A 41 12.63 1.25 -5.33
CA GLU A 41 13.14 2.50 -4.76
C GLU A 41 12.00 3.52 -4.58
N THR A 42 11.18 3.73 -5.61
CA THR A 42 10.01 4.59 -5.52
C THR A 42 8.97 4.03 -4.55
N VAL A 43 8.77 2.70 -4.49
CA VAL A 43 7.88 2.06 -3.50
C VAL A 43 8.37 2.37 -2.09
N ALA A 44 9.66 2.17 -1.80
CA ALA A 44 10.25 2.46 -0.49
C ALA A 44 10.14 3.95 -0.13
N GLN A 45 10.37 4.86 -1.09
CA GLN A 45 10.21 6.30 -0.88
C GLN A 45 8.76 6.70 -0.53
N LEU A 46 7.76 6.00 -1.07
CA LEU A 46 6.34 6.26 -0.82
C LEU A 46 5.80 5.48 0.38
N THR A 47 6.54 4.50 0.90
CA THR A 47 6.21 3.79 2.12
C THR A 47 6.30 4.72 3.33
N TYR A 48 5.42 4.52 4.33
CA TYR A 48 5.40 5.34 5.53
C TYR A 48 6.75 5.26 6.28
N PRO A 49 7.35 6.41 6.69
CA PRO A 49 8.74 6.46 7.13
C PRO A 49 9.09 5.53 8.31
N GLN A 50 8.15 5.34 9.25
CA GLN A 50 8.38 4.44 10.39
C GLN A 50 8.64 2.99 9.97
N ILE A 51 8.00 2.52 8.90
CA ILE A 51 8.25 1.17 8.34
C ILE A 51 9.68 1.09 7.81
N VAL A 52 10.06 2.09 6.99
CA VAL A 52 11.40 2.14 6.38
C VAL A 52 12.49 2.19 7.46
N THR A 53 12.25 2.97 8.52
CA THR A 53 13.17 3.07 9.66
C THR A 53 13.27 1.76 10.45
N ALA A 54 12.13 1.10 10.69
CA ALA A 54 12.09 -0.12 11.52
C ALA A 54 12.70 -1.34 10.80
N ILE A 55 12.45 -1.48 9.50
CA ILE A 55 12.98 -2.60 8.70
C ILE A 55 14.40 -2.33 8.22
N GLY A 56 14.73 -1.07 7.93
CA GLY A 56 15.91 -0.65 7.17
C GLY A 56 15.63 -0.65 5.66
N LYS A 57 16.11 0.39 4.97
CA LYS A 57 15.82 0.59 3.54
C LYS A 57 16.26 -0.62 2.69
N ASP A 58 17.50 -1.09 2.87
CA ASP A 58 18.06 -2.18 2.05
C ASP A 58 17.28 -3.49 2.25
N LYS A 59 16.93 -3.82 3.50
CA LYS A 59 16.11 -4.99 3.81
C LYS A 59 14.67 -4.86 3.26
N LEU A 60 14.13 -3.65 3.21
CA LEU A 60 12.81 -3.42 2.60
C LEU A 60 12.88 -3.65 1.09
N LEU A 61 13.94 -3.19 0.41
CA LEU A 61 14.14 -3.41 -1.01
C LEU A 61 14.32 -4.89 -1.34
N GLU A 62 15.16 -5.60 -0.57
CA GLU A 62 15.36 -7.04 -0.68
C GLU A 62 14.05 -7.83 -0.48
N LYS A 63 13.27 -7.44 0.54
CA LYS A 63 11.96 -8.04 0.78
C LYS A 63 11.01 -7.82 -0.39
N LEU A 64 10.93 -6.59 -0.92
CA LEU A 64 10.08 -6.27 -2.06
C LEU A 64 10.48 -7.09 -3.29
N ASP A 65 11.77 -7.20 -3.59
CA ASP A 65 12.25 -8.03 -4.70
C ASP A 65 11.88 -9.50 -4.49
N THR A 66 12.14 -10.07 -3.30
CA THR A 66 11.80 -11.46 -2.96
C THR A 66 10.30 -11.75 -3.03
N ASP A 67 9.44 -10.80 -2.64
CA ASP A 67 7.98 -10.93 -2.73
C ASP A 67 7.49 -10.98 -4.18
N TYR A 68 8.21 -10.33 -5.10
CA TYR A 68 7.90 -10.35 -6.52
C TYR A 68 8.57 -11.48 -7.27
N GLN A 69 9.74 -11.90 -6.83
CA GLN A 69 10.49 -12.97 -7.49
C GLN A 69 11.42 -13.69 -6.52
N ASN A 70 11.37 -15.02 -6.52
CA ASN A 70 12.26 -15.88 -5.77
C ASN A 70 12.44 -17.21 -6.54
N GLU A 71 13.15 -18.16 -5.93
CA GLU A 71 13.43 -19.48 -6.57
C GLU A 71 12.17 -20.30 -6.89
N ALA A 72 11.06 -20.05 -6.17
CA ALA A 72 9.83 -20.84 -6.34
C ALA A 72 8.87 -20.22 -7.38
N PHE A 73 8.78 -18.91 -7.43
CA PHE A 73 7.82 -18.22 -8.31
C PHE A 73 8.23 -16.79 -8.68
N ARG A 74 7.59 -16.30 -9.74
CA ARG A 74 7.54 -14.88 -10.11
C ARG A 74 6.10 -14.38 -10.02
N MET A 75 5.87 -13.33 -9.25
CA MET A 75 4.59 -12.63 -9.16
C MET A 75 4.64 -11.38 -10.02
N ARG A 76 3.59 -11.13 -10.78
CA ARG A 76 3.45 -9.92 -11.61
C ARG A 76 2.03 -9.35 -11.46
N LEU A 77 1.93 -8.04 -11.38
CA LEU A 77 0.65 -7.36 -11.51
C LEU A 77 0.16 -7.51 -12.95
N GLU A 78 -1.13 -7.78 -13.13
CA GLU A 78 -1.71 -7.80 -14.46
C GLU A 78 -1.92 -6.38 -15.00
N LEU A 79 -1.74 -6.20 -16.31
CA LEU A 79 -1.96 -4.91 -16.97
C LEU A 79 -3.45 -4.57 -17.00
N VAL A 80 -3.88 -3.80 -16.02
CA VAL A 80 -5.24 -3.24 -15.94
C VAL A 80 -5.16 -1.76 -15.59
N THR A 81 -6.08 -0.96 -16.11
CA THR A 81 -6.22 0.42 -15.66
C THR A 81 -6.83 0.43 -14.25
N PRO A 82 -6.09 0.86 -13.21
CA PRO A 82 -6.62 0.82 -11.86
C PRO A 82 -7.72 1.87 -11.67
N VAL A 83 -8.81 1.46 -11.03
CA VAL A 83 -9.85 2.36 -10.55
C VAL A 83 -9.71 2.45 -9.03
N PHE A 84 -9.20 3.58 -8.54
CA PHE A 84 -9.01 3.82 -7.11
C PHE A 84 -10.29 4.36 -6.47
N ILE A 85 -10.67 3.76 -5.36
CA ILE A 85 -11.78 4.19 -4.51
C ILE A 85 -11.16 4.79 -3.26
N TYR A 86 -11.42 6.08 -3.01
CA TYR A 86 -10.91 6.82 -1.87
C TYR A 86 -12.00 6.97 -0.82
N ALA A 87 -11.76 6.49 0.40
CA ALA A 87 -12.61 6.81 1.52
C ALA A 87 -12.47 8.31 1.89
N PRO A 88 -13.41 8.88 2.63
CA PRO A 88 -13.28 10.26 3.14
C PRO A 88 -11.99 10.45 3.95
N ILE A 89 -11.38 11.62 3.83
CA ILE A 89 -10.23 11.99 4.66
C ILE A 89 -10.67 12.02 6.12
N LYS A 90 -9.99 11.26 6.98
CA LYS A 90 -10.16 11.26 8.43
C LYS A 90 -8.99 12.00 9.07
N LYS A 91 -9.28 12.99 9.91
CA LYS A 91 -8.29 13.69 10.73
C LYS A 91 -8.35 13.14 12.15
N ILE A 92 -7.30 12.44 12.57
CA ILE A 92 -7.21 11.81 13.89
C ILE A 92 -5.86 12.18 14.49
N ALA A 93 -5.83 12.79 15.65
CA ALA A 93 -4.61 13.15 16.38
C ALA A 93 -3.54 13.85 15.50
N ASN A 94 -3.91 14.93 14.82
CA ASN A 94 -3.05 15.72 13.92
C ASN A 94 -2.52 14.95 12.68
N ARG A 95 -3.09 13.80 12.36
CA ARG A 95 -2.79 13.02 11.16
C ARG A 95 -3.99 12.97 10.24
N SER A 96 -3.74 13.02 8.95
CA SER A 96 -4.76 12.78 7.92
C SER A 96 -4.61 11.37 7.41
N PHE A 97 -5.71 10.63 7.35
CA PHE A 97 -5.77 9.25 6.87
C PHE A 97 -6.77 9.11 5.73
N VAL A 98 -6.44 8.29 4.76
CA VAL A 98 -7.38 7.85 3.71
C VAL A 98 -7.16 6.37 3.43
N VAL A 99 -8.24 5.60 3.45
CA VAL A 99 -8.22 4.23 2.91
C VAL A 99 -8.41 4.30 1.42
N VAL A 100 -7.49 3.72 0.67
CA VAL A 100 -7.57 3.61 -0.79
C VAL A 100 -7.73 2.15 -1.16
N SER A 101 -8.79 1.81 -1.90
CA SER A 101 -9.05 0.44 -2.34
C SER A 101 -9.06 0.37 -3.87
N TYR A 102 -8.58 -0.72 -4.44
CA TYR A 102 -8.60 -0.93 -5.90
C TYR A 102 -8.50 -2.41 -6.25
N LYS A 103 -9.03 -2.78 -7.41
CA LYS A 103 -8.83 -4.12 -7.97
C LYS A 103 -7.37 -4.27 -8.38
N ASN A 104 -6.72 -5.30 -7.89
CA ASN A 104 -5.30 -5.55 -8.11
C ASN A 104 -5.07 -7.02 -8.48
N PRO A 105 -5.42 -7.43 -9.71
CA PRO A 105 -5.17 -8.79 -10.16
C PRO A 105 -3.67 -9.03 -10.31
N VAL A 106 -3.23 -10.19 -9.83
CA VAL A 106 -1.83 -10.61 -9.92
C VAL A 106 -1.74 -12.04 -10.45
N ARG A 107 -0.61 -12.36 -11.06
CA ARG A 107 -0.32 -13.69 -11.53
C ARG A 107 0.97 -14.22 -10.91
N TYR A 108 0.93 -15.44 -10.39
CA TYR A 108 2.08 -16.16 -9.88
C TYR A 108 2.48 -17.24 -10.91
N PHE A 109 3.67 -17.14 -11.48
CA PHE A 109 4.27 -18.13 -12.35
C PHE A 109 5.23 -19.00 -11.54
N PHE A 110 5.02 -20.30 -11.51
CA PHE A 110 5.89 -21.21 -10.77
C PHE A 110 6.99 -21.76 -11.68
N GLU A 111 8.22 -21.82 -11.17
CA GLU A 111 9.37 -22.30 -11.94
C GLU A 111 9.29 -23.81 -12.15
N ASN A 112 8.98 -24.57 -11.09
CA ASN A 112 8.84 -26.01 -11.17
C ASN A 112 7.40 -26.38 -11.53
N LYS A 113 7.23 -27.33 -12.46
CA LYS A 113 5.91 -27.81 -12.88
C LYS A 113 5.14 -28.41 -11.70
N LEU A 114 3.96 -27.88 -11.47
CA LEU A 114 3.09 -28.34 -10.38
C LEU A 114 2.21 -29.51 -10.84
N ASN A 115 2.14 -30.54 -10.01
CA ASN A 115 1.13 -31.57 -10.17
C ASN A 115 -0.22 -31.14 -9.59
N PRO A 116 -1.35 -31.82 -9.88
CA PRO A 116 -2.67 -31.38 -9.41
C PRO A 116 -2.81 -31.26 -7.89
N THR A 117 -2.16 -32.13 -7.12
CA THR A 117 -2.22 -32.13 -5.65
C THR A 117 -1.53 -30.87 -5.10
N ILE A 118 -0.29 -30.62 -5.52
CA ILE A 118 0.46 -29.43 -5.11
C ILE A 118 -0.25 -28.15 -5.58
N ALA A 119 -0.83 -28.17 -6.79
CA ALA A 119 -1.59 -27.03 -7.28
C ALA A 119 -2.81 -26.71 -6.38
N ALA A 120 -3.54 -27.72 -5.91
CA ALA A 120 -4.67 -27.53 -5.00
C ALA A 120 -4.24 -26.95 -3.63
N GLU A 121 -3.10 -27.40 -3.09
CA GLU A 121 -2.51 -26.85 -1.89
C GLU A 121 -2.12 -25.38 -2.08
N LYS A 122 -1.48 -25.05 -3.22
CA LYS A 122 -1.09 -23.67 -3.56
C LYS A 122 -2.29 -22.74 -3.77
N VAL A 123 -3.42 -23.23 -4.30
CA VAL A 123 -4.67 -22.45 -4.33
C VAL A 123 -5.08 -22.03 -2.93
N THR A 124 -5.05 -22.97 -1.98
CA THR A 124 -5.42 -22.69 -0.58
C THR A 124 -4.47 -21.68 0.08
N GLU A 125 -3.15 -21.84 -0.13
CA GLU A 125 -2.12 -20.93 0.36
C GLU A 125 -2.31 -19.52 -0.21
N LEU A 126 -2.49 -19.40 -1.54
CA LEU A 126 -2.65 -18.11 -2.21
C LEU A 126 -3.96 -17.41 -1.84
N ARG A 127 -5.05 -18.16 -1.60
CA ARG A 127 -6.29 -17.63 -1.07
C ARG A 127 -6.09 -16.98 0.30
N LYS A 128 -5.40 -17.67 1.20
CA LYS A 128 -5.08 -17.15 2.53
C LYS A 128 -4.17 -15.93 2.45
N LYS A 129 -3.06 -16.03 1.70
CA LYS A 129 -2.07 -14.94 1.54
C LYS A 129 -2.70 -13.68 0.97
N ASN A 130 -3.55 -13.81 -0.06
CA ASN A 130 -4.14 -12.68 -0.77
C ASN A 130 -5.54 -12.28 -0.26
N GLN A 131 -6.04 -12.93 0.80
CA GLN A 131 -7.36 -12.65 1.41
C GLN A 131 -8.50 -12.64 0.37
N THR A 132 -8.47 -13.60 -0.58
CA THR A 132 -9.47 -13.73 -1.64
C THR A 132 -9.79 -15.20 -1.90
N GLN A 133 -11.02 -15.47 -2.35
CA GLN A 133 -11.40 -16.80 -2.84
C GLN A 133 -11.15 -16.96 -4.35
N ASP A 134 -10.91 -15.85 -5.07
CA ASP A 134 -10.75 -15.85 -6.52
C ASP A 134 -9.29 -16.15 -6.92
N VAL A 135 -8.93 -17.42 -6.80
CA VAL A 135 -7.64 -17.98 -7.19
C VAL A 135 -7.87 -19.14 -8.15
N THR A 136 -7.35 -19.04 -9.36
CA THR A 136 -7.51 -20.05 -10.41
C THR A 136 -6.15 -20.53 -10.92
N PHE A 137 -5.92 -21.85 -10.93
CA PHE A 137 -4.75 -22.47 -11.53
C PHE A 137 -4.91 -22.59 -13.04
N GLU A 138 -3.90 -22.23 -13.79
CA GLU A 138 -3.78 -22.38 -15.24
C GLU A 138 -2.67 -23.39 -15.58
N PRO A 139 -2.97 -24.67 -15.75
CA PRO A 139 -1.96 -25.74 -15.91
C PRO A 139 -1.02 -25.54 -17.09
N LYS A 140 -1.54 -25.01 -18.23
CA LYS A 140 -0.74 -24.78 -19.44
C LYS A 140 0.40 -23.79 -19.23
N ARG A 141 0.21 -22.82 -18.33
CA ARG A 141 1.20 -21.78 -18.02
C ARG A 141 1.90 -22.01 -16.70
N ASN A 142 1.55 -23.08 -15.98
CA ASN A 142 2.04 -23.36 -14.64
C ASN A 142 1.91 -22.15 -13.71
N SER A 143 0.75 -21.49 -13.73
CA SER A 143 0.53 -20.20 -13.07
C SER A 143 -0.81 -20.12 -12.36
N PHE A 144 -0.93 -19.21 -11.41
CA PHE A 144 -2.18 -18.88 -10.73
C PHE A 144 -2.58 -17.45 -11.04
N ASN A 145 -3.82 -17.27 -11.45
CA ASN A 145 -4.47 -15.97 -11.50
C ASN A 145 -5.11 -15.71 -10.14
N VAL A 146 -4.79 -14.57 -9.54
CA VAL A 146 -5.33 -14.15 -8.25
C VAL A 146 -6.02 -12.80 -8.44
N ARG A 147 -7.32 -12.75 -8.21
CA ARG A 147 -8.09 -11.49 -8.24
C ARG A 147 -8.36 -11.06 -6.81
N ARG A 148 -7.85 -9.89 -6.45
CA ARG A 148 -7.98 -9.34 -5.10
C ARG A 148 -8.34 -7.87 -5.13
N ILE A 149 -8.85 -7.39 -4.00
CA ILE A 149 -8.98 -5.97 -3.70
C ILE A 149 -7.82 -5.58 -2.80
N SER A 150 -6.91 -4.78 -3.30
CA SER A 150 -5.81 -4.21 -2.51
C SER A 150 -6.28 -3.03 -1.70
N LYS A 151 -5.67 -2.85 -0.52
CA LYS A 151 -5.91 -1.69 0.34
C LYS A 151 -4.60 -1.03 0.72
N LEU A 152 -4.55 0.29 0.52
CA LEU A 152 -3.49 1.15 1.04
C LEU A 152 -4.08 2.08 2.09
N ILE A 153 -3.33 2.34 3.17
CA ILE A 153 -3.63 3.43 4.08
C ILE A 153 -2.69 4.57 3.76
N ALA A 154 -3.22 5.62 3.16
CA ALA A 154 -2.48 6.85 2.95
C ALA A 154 -2.48 7.66 4.24
N ILE A 155 -1.32 8.10 4.67
CA ILE A 155 -1.12 8.92 5.86
C ILE A 155 -0.32 10.16 5.48
N SER A 156 -0.74 11.26 6.06
CA SER A 156 -0.01 12.50 6.01
C SER A 156 0.00 13.16 7.38
N ASP A 157 1.21 13.42 7.87
CA ASP A 157 1.48 14.01 9.16
C ASP A 157 2.83 14.75 9.16
N GLU A 158 3.29 15.14 10.33
CA GLU A 158 4.57 15.79 10.51
C GLU A 158 5.76 14.91 10.08
N THR A 159 5.71 13.59 10.33
CA THR A 159 6.79 12.67 9.96
C THR A 159 6.91 12.48 8.46
N THR A 160 5.85 12.74 7.72
CA THR A 160 5.82 12.72 6.26
C THR A 160 6.09 14.08 5.63
N SER A 161 6.41 15.11 6.46
CA SER A 161 6.54 16.52 6.03
C SER A 161 5.31 17.00 5.25
N GLY A 162 4.15 16.47 5.63
CA GLY A 162 2.90 16.80 4.97
C GLY A 162 2.67 16.10 3.62
N TYR A 163 3.52 15.20 3.15
CA TYR A 163 3.27 14.41 1.95
C TYR A 163 2.52 13.12 2.25
N TRP A 164 1.75 12.60 1.28
CA TRP A 164 1.09 11.31 1.42
C TRP A 164 2.10 10.17 1.32
N LYS A 165 2.12 9.31 2.34
CA LYS A 165 2.89 8.07 2.42
C LYS A 165 1.94 6.92 2.74
N PHE A 166 2.36 5.69 2.48
CA PHE A 166 1.45 4.56 2.45
C PHE A 166 1.89 3.41 3.36
N TYR A 167 0.90 2.78 4.01
CA TYR A 167 0.95 1.39 4.42
C TYR A 167 0.28 0.53 3.35
N ASN A 168 0.92 -0.55 2.94
CA ASN A 168 0.33 -1.56 2.09
C ASN A 168 -0.26 -2.68 2.96
N LEU A 169 -1.59 -2.78 3.05
CA LEU A 169 -2.24 -3.80 3.87
C LEU A 169 -2.26 -5.19 3.23
N ASP A 170 -1.85 -5.33 1.97
CA ASP A 170 -1.60 -6.64 1.34
C ASP A 170 -0.29 -7.25 1.86
N ASP A 171 0.65 -6.44 2.34
CA ASP A 171 1.89 -6.86 2.96
C ASP A 171 1.65 -7.15 4.45
N GLU A 172 1.92 -8.38 4.87
CA GLU A 172 1.66 -8.83 6.25
C GLU A 172 2.50 -8.06 7.27
N VAL A 173 3.77 -7.77 6.95
CA VAL A 173 4.66 -7.02 7.83
C VAL A 173 4.16 -5.60 8.01
N GLN A 174 3.81 -4.91 6.92
CA GLN A 174 3.28 -3.56 7.00
C GLN A 174 1.92 -3.51 7.71
N ARG A 175 1.07 -4.52 7.53
CA ARG A 175 -0.20 -4.65 8.26
C ARG A 175 0.04 -4.81 9.76
N GLN A 176 0.98 -5.66 10.18
CA GLN A 176 1.34 -5.83 11.58
C GLN A 176 1.91 -4.53 12.17
N PHE A 177 2.75 -3.80 11.42
CA PHE A 177 3.23 -2.48 11.84
C PHE A 177 2.07 -1.49 12.01
N PHE A 178 1.12 -1.46 11.09
CA PHE A 178 -0.06 -0.61 11.21
C PHE A 178 -0.86 -0.97 12.47
N ASP A 179 -1.07 -2.27 12.71
CA ASP A 179 -1.84 -2.79 13.84
C ASP A 179 -1.19 -2.50 15.21
N THR A 180 0.13 -2.41 15.27
CA THR A 180 0.87 -2.07 16.49
C THR A 180 1.07 -0.57 16.69
N THR A 181 1.12 0.19 15.59
CA THR A 181 1.34 1.66 15.64
C THR A 181 0.06 2.42 15.96
N PHE A 182 -1.08 1.94 15.47
CA PHE A 182 -2.37 2.61 15.62
C PHE A 182 -3.33 1.79 16.47
N ASP A 183 -3.96 2.48 17.41
CA ASP A 183 -4.93 1.84 18.33
C ASP A 183 -6.22 1.41 17.61
N ILE A 184 -7.07 0.69 18.36
CA ILE A 184 -8.34 0.19 17.84
C ILE A 184 -9.29 1.32 17.43
N THR A 185 -9.17 2.50 18.02
CA THR A 185 -10.02 3.66 17.72
C THR A 185 -9.74 4.15 16.31
N VAL A 186 -8.45 4.32 15.96
CA VAL A 186 -8.03 4.68 14.59
C VAL A 186 -8.54 3.66 13.58
N LYS A 187 -8.38 2.36 13.86
CA LYS A 187 -8.84 1.29 12.97
C LYS A 187 -10.35 1.34 12.74
N LYS A 188 -11.15 1.49 13.79
CA LYS A 188 -12.61 1.65 13.70
C LYS A 188 -13.02 2.88 12.88
N GLU A 189 -12.37 4.01 13.11
CA GLU A 189 -12.61 5.24 12.34
C GLU A 189 -12.32 5.07 10.85
N LEU A 190 -11.37 4.21 10.50
CA LEU A 190 -11.00 3.89 9.12
C LEU A 190 -11.85 2.77 8.50
N GLY A 191 -12.69 2.10 9.27
CA GLY A 191 -13.50 0.97 8.80
C GLY A 191 -12.67 -0.30 8.53
N LEU A 192 -11.67 -0.54 9.39
CA LEU A 192 -10.74 -1.68 9.32
C LEU A 192 -11.02 -2.71 10.42
#